data_4ae2ec1cf7e8ea2d5e947b97f4bde6e2
#
_entry.id   4ae2ec1cf7e8ea2d5e947b97f4bde6e2
#
_cell.length_a   1.000
_cell.length_b   1.000
_cell.length_c   1.000
_cell.angle_alpha   90.00
_cell.angle_beta   90.00
_cell.angle_gamma   90.00
#
_symmetry.space_group_name_H-M   'P 1'
#
loop_
_entity.id
_entity.type
_entity.pdbx_description
1 polymer ?
#
loop_
_entity_poly.entity_id
_entity_poly.type
_entity_poly.pdbx_seq_one_letter_code
_entity_poly.pdbx_strand_id
1 'polypeptide(L)'
;MKVFTQQGKPIEILFQSELCDPITVGEYVRAYCHLHGSDHQRSLSIHKATGWGHCFNAACEAVVLVAEWNREVAQRLLRAHASTALPAAISQQYGQPQLPGSPCPPKPPRQLVLLHPPPTFPKWQREELAALRSFERPMRASLGHSKQARAYLRERGVPLEVAQAAGVGYLEPILFEQLMTPRQRELLQRWAQRLVFPLTSLAGTGYVGRSLWGWKPGMHEQEHKALLDQVKKPRRWIKTNPAGWFGPSLDQLASHLILVEGAFDRLTLLTAGLSMRQVVALVGTTIQLDWFPQQVQSVMLALDTDEAGQEAARRLAERLAQTGVSVHVLPPLLDRFGKDWNERWRTLGLRSLWPVFKESTSLLPIA
;
A
#
# COMPACT_ATOMS: atom_id res chain seq x y z
N MET A 1 -4.48 -4.64 24.99
CA MET A 1 -5.93 -4.93 24.97
C MET A 1 -6.65 -3.84 24.18
N LYS A 2 -7.53 -4.21 23.23
CA LYS A 2 -8.25 -3.23 22.38
C LYS A 2 -9.57 -2.81 23.03
N VAL A 3 -9.79 -1.52 23.15
CA VAL A 3 -11.06 -0.90 23.57
C VAL A 3 -11.48 0.10 22.51
N PHE A 4 -12.76 0.48 22.48
CA PHE A 4 -13.27 1.40 21.48
C PHE A 4 -13.77 2.69 22.16
N THR A 5 -13.51 3.84 21.55
CA THR A 5 -14.11 5.10 21.98
C THR A 5 -15.61 5.09 21.71
N GLN A 6 -16.35 6.05 22.29
CA GLN A 6 -17.78 6.26 21.97
C GLN A 6 -18.02 6.52 20.47
N GLN A 7 -16.98 6.96 19.74
CA GLN A 7 -17.00 7.20 18.31
C GLN A 7 -16.51 5.98 17.50
N GLY A 8 -16.33 4.81 18.14
CA GLY A 8 -15.91 3.58 17.50
C GLY A 8 -14.42 3.50 17.12
N LYS A 9 -13.57 4.47 17.54
CA LYS A 9 -12.13 4.41 17.25
C LYS A 9 -11.45 3.39 18.17
N PRO A 10 -10.66 2.45 17.62
CA PRO A 10 -9.90 1.53 18.43
C PRO A 10 -8.77 2.25 19.16
N ILE A 11 -8.67 1.98 20.46
CA ILE A 11 -7.54 2.39 21.29
C ILE A 11 -6.94 1.09 21.84
N GLU A 12 -5.64 0.95 21.74
CA GLU A 12 -4.96 -0.17 22.37
C GLU A 12 -4.36 0.24 23.72
N ILE A 13 -4.85 -0.38 24.77
CA ILE A 13 -4.30 -0.21 26.11
C ILE A 13 -3.12 -1.16 26.25
N LEU A 14 -1.95 -0.60 26.46
CA LEU A 14 -0.68 -1.30 26.65
C LEU A 14 -0.18 -1.12 28.08
N PHE A 15 0.63 -2.07 28.53
CA PHE A 15 1.48 -1.91 29.69
C PHE A 15 2.88 -1.44 29.26
N GLN A 16 3.60 -0.77 30.17
CA GLN A 16 4.96 -0.30 29.87
C GLN A 16 5.89 -1.46 29.48
N SER A 17 5.69 -2.63 30.05
CA SER A 17 6.42 -3.87 29.74
C SER A 17 6.16 -4.42 28.32
N GLU A 18 5.09 -3.98 27.66
CA GLU A 18 4.74 -4.40 26.30
C GLU A 18 5.34 -3.48 25.23
N LEU A 19 6.05 -2.41 25.63
CA LEU A 19 6.73 -1.53 24.69
C LEU A 19 8.00 -2.21 24.15
N CYS A 20 8.08 -2.38 22.84
CA CYS A 20 9.21 -3.01 22.18
C CYS A 20 10.37 -2.03 22.03
N ASP A 21 11.49 -2.29 22.73
CA ASP A 21 12.74 -1.52 22.69
C ASP A 21 12.51 0.01 22.83
N PRO A 22 11.95 0.45 23.97
CA PRO A 22 11.60 1.84 24.17
C PRO A 22 12.84 2.72 24.43
N ILE A 23 12.90 3.87 23.75
CA ILE A 23 13.90 4.92 24.01
C ILE A 23 13.21 6.23 24.38
N THR A 24 13.82 6.97 25.29
CA THR A 24 13.32 8.29 25.66
C THR A 24 13.89 9.38 24.74
N VAL A 25 13.00 10.20 24.18
CA VAL A 25 13.35 11.34 23.33
C VAL A 25 12.57 12.57 23.84
N GLY A 26 13.18 13.37 24.68
CA GLY A 26 12.51 14.50 25.31
C GLY A 26 11.31 14.07 26.16
N GLU A 27 10.16 14.64 25.89
CA GLU A 27 8.87 14.36 26.55
C GLU A 27 8.19 13.10 26.03
N TYR A 28 8.79 12.41 25.05
CA TYR A 28 8.22 11.24 24.41
C TYR A 28 9.06 9.99 24.67
N VAL A 29 8.38 8.84 24.64
CA VAL A 29 9.00 7.52 24.51
C VAL A 29 8.72 7.03 23.10
N ARG A 30 9.76 6.64 22.38
CA ARG A 30 9.65 5.99 21.06
C ARG A 30 9.93 4.51 21.19
N ALA A 31 9.08 3.70 20.58
CA ALA A 31 9.18 2.24 20.56
C ALA A 31 8.86 1.68 19.18
N TYR A 32 9.23 0.44 18.92
CA TYR A 32 8.70 -0.29 17.75
C TYR A 32 7.22 -0.57 17.97
N CYS A 33 6.43 -0.38 16.94
CA CYS A 33 5.00 -0.65 17.03
C CYS A 33 4.73 -2.16 16.83
N HIS A 34 4.17 -2.80 17.83
CA HIS A 34 3.86 -4.24 17.80
C HIS A 34 2.67 -4.59 16.89
N LEU A 35 1.86 -3.58 16.48
CA LEU A 35 0.65 -3.82 15.70
C LEU A 35 0.89 -4.02 14.21
N HIS A 36 1.99 -3.51 13.68
CA HIS A 36 2.36 -3.72 12.27
C HIS A 36 3.70 -4.43 12.09
N GLY A 37 4.30 -4.91 13.18
CA GLY A 37 5.58 -5.61 13.16
C GLY A 37 6.80 -4.68 13.00
N SER A 38 7.96 -5.27 12.83
CA SER A 38 9.23 -4.55 12.74
C SER A 38 9.28 -3.67 11.49
N ASP A 39 9.08 -2.38 11.68
CA ASP A 39 9.72 -1.42 10.82
C ASP A 39 11.12 -1.18 11.42
N HIS A 40 12.07 -0.84 10.58
CA HIS A 40 13.42 -0.51 11.04
C HIS A 40 13.46 0.83 11.81
N GLN A 41 12.30 1.35 12.21
CA GLN A 41 12.14 2.64 12.88
C GLN A 41 11.16 2.51 14.05
N ARG A 42 11.48 3.17 15.16
CA ARG A 42 10.58 3.30 16.31
C ARG A 42 9.44 4.25 15.93
N SER A 43 8.44 3.73 15.24
CA SER A 43 7.31 4.51 14.71
C SER A 43 6.26 4.85 15.76
N LEU A 44 6.19 4.13 16.88
CA LEU A 44 5.29 4.42 17.98
C LEU A 44 5.89 5.53 18.85
N SER A 45 5.14 6.62 19.05
CA SER A 45 5.55 7.75 19.89
C SER A 45 4.49 8.01 20.94
N ILE A 46 4.90 7.99 22.23
CA ILE A 46 4.02 8.08 23.39
C ILE A 46 4.48 9.25 24.25
N HIS A 47 3.57 10.15 24.59
CA HIS A 47 3.85 11.27 25.47
C HIS A 47 3.84 10.82 26.93
N LYS A 48 4.94 11.03 27.66
CA LYS A 48 5.16 10.51 29.02
C LYS A 48 4.11 10.97 30.03
N ALA A 49 3.76 12.28 30.00
CA ALA A 49 2.86 12.85 30.99
C ALA A 49 1.41 12.39 30.79
N THR A 50 1.00 12.03 29.57
CA THR A 50 -0.39 11.68 29.27
C THR A 50 -0.62 10.21 29.02
N GLY A 51 0.46 9.45 28.76
CA GLY A 51 0.37 8.03 28.39
C GLY A 51 -0.20 7.78 26.99
N TRP A 52 -0.66 8.83 26.30
CA TRP A 52 -1.19 8.70 24.95
C TRP A 52 -0.08 8.67 23.91
N GLY A 53 -0.26 7.80 22.93
CA GLY A 53 0.65 7.68 21.81
C GLY A 53 -0.04 7.29 20.53
N HIS A 54 0.69 7.44 19.43
CA HIS A 54 0.24 7.01 18.12
C HIS A 54 1.42 6.50 17.29
N CYS A 55 1.10 5.64 16.35
CA CYS A 55 2.07 5.15 15.39
C CYS A 55 2.14 6.09 14.19
N PHE A 56 3.35 6.57 13.87
CA PHE A 56 3.61 7.41 12.71
C PHE A 56 3.74 6.62 11.40
N ASN A 57 3.66 5.29 11.44
CA ASN A 57 3.56 4.51 10.23
C ASN A 57 2.17 4.75 9.63
N ALA A 58 2.14 5.31 8.42
CA ALA A 58 0.92 5.69 7.72
C ALA A 58 -0.05 4.50 7.45
N ALA A 59 0.44 3.28 7.56
CA ALA A 59 -0.37 2.08 7.39
C ALA A 59 -0.96 1.56 8.72
N CYS A 60 -0.50 2.07 9.87
CA CYS A 60 -0.89 1.56 11.17
C CYS A 60 -1.92 2.46 11.86
N GLU A 61 -1.68 3.78 11.87
CA GLU A 61 -2.51 4.80 12.53
C GLU A 61 -2.98 4.42 13.94
N ALA A 62 -2.29 3.48 14.60
CA ALA A 62 -2.68 2.98 15.90
C ALA A 62 -2.60 4.07 16.95
N VAL A 63 -3.67 4.21 17.73
CA VAL A 63 -3.70 5.03 18.94
C VAL A 63 -3.53 4.09 20.13
N VAL A 64 -2.57 4.41 20.99
CA VAL A 64 -2.27 3.62 22.18
C VAL A 64 -2.40 4.45 23.45
N LEU A 65 -2.66 3.77 24.57
CA LEU A 65 -2.63 4.35 25.90
C LEU A 65 -1.81 3.43 26.81
N VAL A 66 -0.74 3.95 27.40
CA VAL A 66 0.04 3.20 28.41
C VAL A 66 -0.66 3.31 29.75
N ALA A 67 -1.16 2.18 30.25
CA ALA A 67 -2.04 2.13 31.41
C ALA A 67 -1.40 2.66 32.69
N GLU A 68 -0.09 2.41 32.91
CA GLU A 68 0.62 2.86 34.09
C GLU A 68 0.83 4.37 34.11
N TRP A 69 0.91 5.00 32.94
CA TRP A 69 1.15 6.44 32.83
C TRP A 69 -0.15 7.25 32.90
N ASN A 70 -1.30 6.60 32.68
CA ASN A 70 -2.62 7.22 32.82
C ASN A 70 -3.68 6.22 33.30
N ARG A 71 -3.54 5.80 34.55
CA ARG A 71 -4.40 4.77 35.17
C ARG A 71 -5.87 5.13 35.19
N GLU A 72 -6.17 6.40 35.42
CA GLU A 72 -7.57 6.85 35.51
C GLU A 72 -8.30 6.70 34.17
N VAL A 73 -7.68 7.19 33.08
CA VAL A 73 -8.26 7.08 31.73
C VAL A 73 -8.31 5.62 31.28
N ALA A 74 -7.26 4.84 31.54
CA ALA A 74 -7.24 3.43 31.20
C ALA A 74 -8.39 2.65 31.90
N GLN A 75 -8.57 2.87 33.21
CA GLN A 75 -9.67 2.23 33.95
C GLN A 75 -11.05 2.67 33.45
N ARG A 76 -11.22 3.95 33.11
CA ARG A 76 -12.47 4.48 32.55
C ARG A 76 -12.82 3.80 31.23
N LEU A 77 -11.84 3.68 30.32
CA LEU A 77 -12.03 3.02 29.03
C LEU A 77 -12.35 1.53 29.21
N LEU A 78 -11.68 0.86 30.13
CA LEU A 78 -11.93 -0.56 30.44
C LEU A 78 -13.32 -0.79 31.00
N ARG A 79 -13.79 0.06 31.92
CA ARG A 79 -15.15 -0.02 32.49
C ARG A 79 -16.23 0.28 31.45
N ALA A 80 -16.02 1.29 30.58
CA ALA A 80 -16.93 1.58 29.49
C ALA A 80 -17.05 0.39 28.51
N HIS A 81 -15.95 -0.27 28.22
CA HIS A 81 -15.97 -1.45 27.36
C HIS A 81 -16.64 -2.67 28.01
N ALA A 82 -16.44 -2.88 29.30
CA ALA A 82 -17.12 -3.95 30.05
C ALA A 82 -18.63 -3.71 30.16
N SER A 83 -19.05 -2.45 30.22
CA SER A 83 -20.47 -2.08 30.29
C SER A 83 -21.22 -2.20 28.96
N THR A 84 -20.51 -2.14 27.83
CA THR A 84 -21.10 -2.34 26.49
C THR A 84 -21.13 -3.81 26.04
N ALA A 85 -20.51 -4.71 26.79
CA ALA A 85 -20.48 -6.14 26.50
C ALA A 85 -21.49 -6.90 27.30
N LEU A 86 -22.81 -6.59 27.21
CA LEU A 86 -23.90 -7.54 27.52
C LEU A 86 -25.29 -6.92 27.18
N PRO A 87 -25.90 -7.30 26.06
CA PRO A 87 -27.29 -7.73 26.09
C PRO A 87 -27.32 -9.24 26.29
N ALA A 88 -27.92 -9.68 27.39
CA ALA A 88 -28.27 -11.06 27.64
C ALA A 88 -29.30 -11.56 26.61
N ALA A 89 -28.82 -12.21 25.56
CA ALA A 89 -29.65 -13.00 24.65
C ALA A 89 -28.80 -13.96 23.78
N ILE A 90 -27.95 -14.77 24.39
CA ILE A 90 -27.48 -16.03 23.79
C ILE A 90 -27.42 -17.09 24.90
N SER A 91 -28.60 -17.53 25.28
CA SER A 91 -28.75 -18.73 26.06
C SER A 91 -29.96 -19.47 25.53
N GLN A 92 -29.82 -20.04 24.34
CA GLN A 92 -30.66 -21.11 23.79
C GLN A 92 -30.37 -21.27 22.28
N GLN A 93 -29.38 -22.09 21.97
CA GLN A 93 -29.34 -22.92 20.75
C GLN A 93 -28.01 -23.69 20.67
N TYR A 94 -27.77 -24.51 21.68
CA TYR A 94 -26.93 -25.70 21.54
C TYR A 94 -27.87 -26.90 21.54
N GLY A 95 -28.13 -27.44 20.36
CA GLY A 95 -28.93 -28.64 20.22
C GLY A 95 -29.08 -29.02 18.77
N GLN A 96 -28.12 -29.71 18.19
CA GLN A 96 -28.20 -30.96 17.44
C GLN A 96 -26.92 -31.20 16.64
N PRO A 97 -26.32 -32.38 16.65
CA PRO A 97 -25.18 -32.70 15.79
C PRO A 97 -25.66 -32.84 14.34
N GLN A 98 -25.11 -32.03 13.47
CA GLN A 98 -25.36 -32.12 12.03
C GLN A 98 -24.60 -33.31 11.44
N LEU A 99 -25.32 -34.14 10.71
CA LEU A 99 -24.81 -35.26 9.91
C LEU A 99 -23.84 -34.78 8.83
N PRO A 100 -22.76 -35.52 8.50
CA PRO A 100 -21.84 -35.15 7.47
C PRO A 100 -22.51 -35.31 6.09
N GLY A 101 -22.63 -34.22 5.33
CA GLY A 101 -23.10 -34.24 3.95
C GLY A 101 -24.02 -33.09 3.50
N SER A 102 -24.39 -32.14 4.35
CA SER A 102 -25.19 -31.00 3.92
C SER A 102 -24.28 -29.92 3.26
N PRO A 103 -24.63 -29.39 2.07
CA PRO A 103 -23.90 -28.28 1.47
C PRO A 103 -23.94 -27.08 2.41
N CYS A 104 -22.76 -26.50 2.67
CA CYS A 104 -22.62 -25.31 3.48
C CYS A 104 -23.48 -24.18 2.89
N PRO A 105 -24.36 -23.53 3.68
CA PRO A 105 -25.15 -22.42 3.16
C PRO A 105 -24.21 -21.32 2.66
N PRO A 106 -24.54 -20.62 1.56
CA PRO A 106 -23.73 -19.54 1.03
C PRO A 106 -23.52 -18.49 2.12
N LYS A 107 -22.27 -18.13 2.37
CA LYS A 107 -21.91 -17.07 3.33
C LYS A 107 -22.67 -15.79 2.93
N PRO A 108 -23.31 -15.09 3.87
CA PRO A 108 -24.00 -13.85 3.57
C PRO A 108 -23.01 -12.85 2.94
N PRO A 109 -23.45 -12.04 1.97
CA PRO A 109 -22.58 -11.07 1.33
C PRO A 109 -22.00 -10.13 2.38
N ARG A 110 -20.67 -9.99 2.36
CA ARG A 110 -19.95 -9.02 3.21
C ARG A 110 -20.43 -7.62 2.82
N GLN A 111 -21.17 -6.95 3.67
CA GLN A 111 -21.40 -5.53 3.50
C GLN A 111 -20.06 -4.81 3.76
N LEU A 112 -19.60 -4.03 2.78
CA LEU A 112 -18.54 -3.05 2.97
C LEU A 112 -19.04 -2.00 3.97
N VAL A 113 -18.87 -2.30 5.25
CA VAL A 113 -19.07 -1.28 6.28
C VAL A 113 -17.83 -0.41 6.21
N LEU A 114 -17.98 0.81 5.73
CA LEU A 114 -16.99 1.88 5.89
C LEU A 114 -16.84 2.12 7.39
N LEU A 115 -15.98 1.36 8.04
CA LEU A 115 -15.76 1.40 9.50
C LEU A 115 -15.14 2.72 9.96
N HIS A 116 -14.67 3.56 9.03
CA HIS A 116 -14.05 4.84 9.36
C HIS A 116 -14.51 5.94 8.41
N PRO A 117 -14.82 7.15 8.93
CA PRO A 117 -14.93 8.32 8.07
C PRO A 117 -13.61 8.49 7.31
N PRO A 118 -13.65 8.94 6.05
CA PRO A 118 -12.43 9.14 5.28
C PRO A 118 -11.49 10.05 6.06
N PRO A 119 -10.17 9.74 6.10
CA PRO A 119 -9.21 10.51 6.87
C PRO A 119 -9.25 11.98 6.44
N THR A 120 -9.34 12.88 7.41
CA THR A 120 -9.28 14.32 7.15
C THR A 120 -7.83 14.71 6.91
N PHE A 121 -7.50 15.01 5.66
CA PHE A 121 -6.16 15.47 5.31
C PHE A 121 -5.96 16.96 5.57
N PRO A 122 -4.74 17.39 5.94
CA PRO A 122 -4.38 18.80 5.99
C PRO A 122 -4.75 19.53 4.69
N LYS A 123 -5.08 20.83 4.79
CA LYS A 123 -5.50 21.64 3.64
C LYS A 123 -4.53 21.55 2.47
N TRP A 124 -3.23 21.67 2.75
CA TRP A 124 -2.19 21.64 1.71
C TRP A 124 -2.13 20.29 0.96
N GLN A 125 -2.40 19.15 1.63
CA GLN A 125 -2.45 17.84 0.96
C GLN A 125 -3.66 17.73 0.04
N ARG A 126 -4.80 18.27 0.43
CA ARG A 126 -6.00 18.32 -0.42
C ARG A 126 -5.77 19.20 -1.64
N GLU A 127 -5.11 20.35 -1.46
CA GLU A 127 -4.74 21.26 -2.54
C GLU A 127 -3.73 20.60 -3.50
N GLU A 128 -2.72 19.89 -2.97
CA GLU A 128 -1.76 19.14 -3.78
C GLU A 128 -2.43 18.04 -4.61
N LEU A 129 -3.32 17.25 -3.99
CA LEU A 129 -4.09 16.23 -4.71
C LEU A 129 -4.97 16.84 -5.81
N ALA A 130 -5.66 17.93 -5.50
CA ALA A 130 -6.49 18.64 -6.48
C ALA A 130 -5.65 19.18 -7.65
N ALA A 131 -4.47 19.72 -7.34
CA ALA A 131 -3.52 20.17 -8.36
C ALA A 131 -3.04 19.01 -9.23
N LEU A 132 -2.60 17.89 -8.64
CA LEU A 132 -2.18 16.70 -9.42
C LEU A 132 -3.30 16.18 -10.34
N ARG A 133 -4.53 16.10 -9.83
CA ARG A 133 -5.69 15.68 -10.63
C ARG A 133 -5.95 16.60 -11.82
N SER A 134 -5.84 17.91 -11.64
CA SER A 134 -6.03 18.88 -12.74
C SER A 134 -4.98 18.75 -13.83
N PHE A 135 -3.81 18.17 -13.52
CA PHE A 135 -2.71 17.96 -14.47
C PHE A 135 -2.59 16.53 -14.98
N GLU A 136 -3.49 15.59 -14.64
CA GLU A 136 -3.39 14.21 -15.14
C GLU A 136 -3.31 14.12 -16.67
N ARG A 137 -4.20 14.82 -17.37
CA ARG A 137 -4.19 14.82 -18.85
C ARG A 137 -2.92 15.45 -19.43
N PRO A 138 -2.48 16.64 -19.01
CA PRO A 138 -1.18 17.19 -19.41
C PRO A 138 0.00 16.28 -19.09
N MET A 139 0.06 15.65 -17.92
CA MET A 139 1.15 14.73 -17.56
C MET A 139 1.18 13.48 -18.45
N ARG A 140 0.01 12.90 -18.79
CA ARG A 140 -0.06 11.77 -19.72
C ARG A 140 0.41 12.15 -21.12
N ALA A 141 0.03 13.32 -21.61
CA ALA A 141 0.51 13.85 -22.89
C ALA A 141 2.03 14.07 -22.85
N SER A 142 2.55 14.71 -21.81
CA SER A 142 3.98 14.95 -21.62
C SER A 142 4.80 13.67 -21.57
N LEU A 143 4.29 12.59 -21.01
CA LEU A 143 4.96 11.28 -21.04
C LEU A 143 5.30 10.84 -22.48
N GLY A 144 4.38 11.07 -23.42
CA GLY A 144 4.57 10.72 -24.84
C GLY A 144 5.61 11.60 -25.55
N HIS A 145 5.79 12.84 -25.11
CA HIS A 145 6.68 13.81 -25.75
C HIS A 145 8.07 13.88 -25.11
N SER A 146 8.19 13.62 -23.82
CA SER A 146 9.46 13.70 -23.09
C SER A 146 10.46 12.65 -23.54
N LYS A 147 11.59 13.10 -24.08
CA LYS A 147 12.70 12.21 -24.46
C LYS A 147 13.26 11.46 -23.24
N GLN A 148 13.37 12.14 -22.10
CA GLN A 148 13.90 11.55 -20.85
C GLN A 148 12.98 10.47 -20.32
N ALA A 149 11.67 10.75 -20.19
CA ALA A 149 10.71 9.79 -19.67
C ALA A 149 10.60 8.54 -20.56
N ARG A 150 10.55 8.72 -21.89
CA ARG A 150 10.53 7.61 -22.83
C ARG A 150 11.82 6.77 -22.79
N ALA A 151 12.99 7.42 -22.69
CA ALA A 151 14.25 6.71 -22.57
C ALA A 151 14.26 5.86 -21.26
N TYR A 152 13.81 6.44 -20.17
CA TYR A 152 13.74 5.72 -18.89
C TYR A 152 12.79 4.50 -18.93
N LEU A 153 11.59 4.68 -19.50
CA LEU A 153 10.65 3.55 -19.68
C LEU A 153 11.26 2.44 -20.54
N ARG A 154 11.95 2.80 -21.63
CA ARG A 154 12.63 1.85 -22.52
C ARG A 154 13.73 1.07 -21.77
N GLU A 155 14.53 1.74 -20.96
CA GLU A 155 15.55 1.05 -20.13
C GLU A 155 14.93 0.15 -19.07
N ARG A 156 13.69 0.45 -18.65
CA ARG A 156 12.90 -0.43 -17.79
C ARG A 156 12.20 -1.55 -18.55
N GLY A 157 12.37 -1.63 -19.89
CA GLY A 157 11.70 -2.61 -20.72
C GLY A 157 10.18 -2.45 -20.79
N VAL A 158 9.67 -1.23 -20.53
CA VAL A 158 8.24 -0.91 -20.51
C VAL A 158 7.88 -0.13 -21.77
N PRO A 159 7.00 -0.66 -22.64
CA PRO A 159 6.47 0.07 -23.79
C PRO A 159 5.68 1.30 -23.35
N LEU A 160 5.78 2.37 -24.16
CA LEU A 160 5.09 3.63 -23.85
C LEU A 160 3.58 3.45 -23.75
N GLU A 161 2.99 2.68 -24.66
CA GLU A 161 1.56 2.40 -24.72
C GLU A 161 1.07 1.67 -23.47
N VAL A 162 1.84 0.76 -22.91
CA VAL A 162 1.51 0.07 -21.65
C VAL A 162 1.52 1.05 -20.49
N ALA A 163 2.53 1.92 -20.40
CA ALA A 163 2.60 2.93 -19.36
C ALA A 163 1.44 3.94 -19.46
N GLN A 164 1.11 4.39 -20.68
CA GLN A 164 0.00 5.32 -20.93
C GLN A 164 -1.35 4.67 -20.60
N ALA A 165 -1.58 3.44 -21.02
CA ALA A 165 -2.79 2.69 -20.72
C ALA A 165 -2.95 2.45 -19.21
N ALA A 166 -1.86 2.25 -18.48
CA ALA A 166 -1.86 2.16 -17.02
C ALA A 166 -2.04 3.52 -16.32
N GLY A 167 -2.19 4.62 -17.08
CA GLY A 167 -2.42 5.95 -16.52
C GLY A 167 -1.18 6.68 -16.05
N VAL A 168 0.03 6.19 -16.37
CA VAL A 168 1.28 6.86 -16.00
C VAL A 168 1.41 8.20 -16.72
N GLY A 169 1.84 9.22 -15.99
CA GLY A 169 2.16 10.54 -16.52
C GLY A 169 3.61 10.94 -16.23
N TYR A 170 4.04 12.04 -16.79
CA TYR A 170 5.32 12.67 -16.49
C TYR A 170 5.14 14.16 -16.25
N LEU A 171 5.59 14.64 -15.10
CA LEU A 171 5.52 16.06 -14.78
C LEU A 171 6.79 16.77 -15.25
N GLU A 172 6.76 17.22 -16.50
CA GLU A 172 7.85 17.87 -17.16
C GLU A 172 8.01 19.33 -16.70
N PRO A 173 9.24 19.86 -16.58
CA PRO A 173 9.47 21.25 -16.16
C PRO A 173 8.70 22.29 -16.97
N ILE A 174 8.57 22.11 -18.26
CA ILE A 174 7.86 23.05 -19.14
C ILE A 174 6.38 23.23 -18.75
N LEU A 175 5.73 22.21 -18.18
CA LEU A 175 4.36 22.31 -17.70
C LEU A 175 4.22 23.33 -16.55
N PHE A 176 5.27 23.46 -15.73
CA PHE A 176 5.29 24.45 -14.64
C PHE A 176 5.27 25.88 -15.14
N GLU A 177 6.00 26.13 -16.22
CA GLU A 177 6.15 27.50 -16.74
C GLU A 177 4.92 27.93 -17.53
N GLN A 178 4.36 27.03 -18.33
CA GLN A 178 3.34 27.37 -19.32
C GLN A 178 1.90 27.22 -18.83
N LEU A 179 1.62 26.26 -17.97
CA LEU A 179 0.25 25.86 -17.64
C LEU A 179 -0.13 26.04 -16.18
N MET A 180 0.83 26.29 -15.27
CA MET A 180 0.55 26.31 -13.84
C MET A 180 0.48 27.73 -13.28
N THR A 181 -0.51 27.95 -12.40
CA THR A 181 -0.55 29.14 -11.55
C THR A 181 0.62 29.15 -10.55
N PRO A 182 1.01 30.28 -9.98
CA PRO A 182 2.06 30.32 -8.96
C PRO A 182 1.81 29.37 -7.79
N ARG A 183 0.57 29.27 -7.34
CA ARG A 183 0.19 28.36 -6.24
C ARG A 183 0.33 26.89 -6.62
N GLN A 184 -0.07 26.51 -7.83
CA GLN A 184 0.11 25.14 -8.33
C GLN A 184 1.59 24.79 -8.47
N ARG A 185 2.43 25.72 -8.93
CA ARG A 185 3.88 25.53 -9.01
C ARG A 185 4.49 25.25 -7.63
N GLU A 186 4.11 26.02 -6.63
CA GLU A 186 4.56 25.80 -5.24
C GLU A 186 4.18 24.41 -4.75
N LEU A 187 2.91 24.03 -4.88
CA LEU A 187 2.38 22.73 -4.43
C LEU A 187 3.02 21.55 -5.15
N LEU A 188 3.27 21.68 -6.46
CA LEU A 188 3.75 20.58 -7.28
C LEU A 188 5.27 20.58 -7.48
N GLN A 189 6.02 21.52 -6.91
CA GLN A 189 7.47 21.61 -7.08
C GLN A 189 8.20 20.30 -6.78
N ARG A 190 7.78 19.58 -5.72
CA ARG A 190 8.38 18.29 -5.37
C ARG A 190 8.07 17.17 -6.36
N TRP A 191 7.08 17.38 -7.25
CA TRP A 191 6.66 16.43 -8.28
C TRP A 191 7.34 16.67 -9.64
N ALA A 192 8.10 17.75 -9.78
CA ALA A 192 8.81 18.05 -11.00
C ALA A 192 9.77 16.93 -11.41
N GLN A 193 9.89 16.69 -12.72
CA GLN A 193 10.75 15.66 -13.31
C GLN A 193 10.48 14.25 -12.72
N ARG A 194 9.19 13.91 -12.53
CA ARG A 194 8.80 12.58 -12.05
C ARG A 194 7.86 11.87 -13.02
N LEU A 195 8.08 10.57 -13.17
CA LEU A 195 7.01 9.69 -13.57
C LEU A 195 5.99 9.63 -12.44
N VAL A 196 4.74 9.85 -12.76
CA VAL A 196 3.62 9.92 -11.81
C VAL A 196 2.66 8.78 -12.09
N PHE A 197 2.45 7.95 -11.10
CA PHE A 197 1.57 6.78 -11.16
C PHE A 197 0.33 7.07 -10.31
N PRO A 198 -0.88 6.96 -10.88
CA PRO A 198 -2.11 7.13 -10.11
C PRO A 198 -2.31 5.94 -9.14
N LEU A 199 -2.72 6.24 -7.93
CA LEU A 199 -3.02 5.24 -6.91
C LEU A 199 -4.52 5.20 -6.64
N THR A 200 -5.08 4.02 -6.65
CA THR A 200 -6.46 3.77 -6.28
C THR A 200 -6.57 3.54 -4.77
N SER A 201 -7.52 4.21 -4.12
CA SER A 201 -7.88 3.98 -2.73
C SER A 201 -9.37 4.21 -2.49
N LEU A 202 -9.89 3.79 -1.33
CA LEU A 202 -11.27 4.09 -0.90
C LEU A 202 -11.53 5.60 -0.77
N ALA A 203 -10.49 6.36 -0.42
CA ALA A 203 -10.57 7.83 -0.28
C ALA A 203 -10.38 8.59 -1.61
N GLY A 204 -10.30 7.88 -2.74
CA GLY A 204 -10.10 8.43 -4.07
C GLY A 204 -8.68 8.24 -4.62
N THR A 205 -8.35 8.96 -5.68
CA THR A 205 -7.07 8.84 -6.37
C THR A 205 -5.95 9.54 -5.61
N GLY A 206 -4.91 8.79 -5.26
CA GLY A 206 -3.61 9.30 -4.81
C GLY A 206 -2.58 9.20 -5.92
N TYR A 207 -1.32 9.50 -5.60
CA TYR A 207 -0.22 9.42 -6.57
C TYR A 207 1.07 8.96 -5.91
N VAL A 208 1.90 8.25 -6.67
CA VAL A 208 3.30 8.01 -6.34
C VAL A 208 4.18 8.53 -7.47
N GLY A 209 5.30 9.15 -7.14
CA GLY A 209 6.19 9.78 -8.11
C GLY A 209 7.60 9.22 -8.06
N ARG A 210 8.11 8.75 -9.21
CA ARG A 210 9.50 8.33 -9.41
C ARG A 210 10.32 9.47 -10.00
N SER A 211 11.36 9.94 -9.28
CA SER A 211 12.25 11.00 -9.77
C SER A 211 13.08 10.55 -10.97
N LEU A 212 13.13 11.37 -12.00
CA LEU A 212 14.08 11.29 -13.11
C LEU A 212 15.08 12.44 -13.07
N TRP A 213 15.10 13.24 -12.00
CA TRP A 213 16.05 14.33 -11.84
C TRP A 213 17.49 13.81 -11.89
N GLY A 214 18.31 14.42 -12.77
CA GLY A 214 19.70 14.02 -12.97
C GLY A 214 19.92 12.67 -13.66
N TRP A 215 18.86 11.87 -13.88
CA TRP A 215 18.99 10.61 -14.58
C TRP A 215 19.31 10.82 -16.08
N LYS A 216 20.21 10.00 -16.59
CA LYS A 216 20.62 9.97 -18.00
C LYS A 216 20.51 8.54 -18.55
N PRO A 217 20.27 8.37 -19.87
CA PRO A 217 20.32 7.07 -20.51
C PRO A 217 21.63 6.34 -20.22
N GLY A 218 21.53 5.05 -19.89
CA GLY A 218 22.65 4.20 -19.48
C GLY A 218 23.06 4.30 -18.02
N MET A 219 22.49 5.24 -17.23
CA MET A 219 22.78 5.38 -15.81
C MET A 219 22.13 4.24 -15.01
N HIS A 220 22.93 3.48 -14.27
CA HIS A 220 22.42 2.44 -13.39
C HIS A 220 21.60 2.99 -12.23
N GLU A 221 20.63 2.20 -11.75
CA GLU A 221 19.76 2.56 -10.62
C GLU A 221 20.51 2.93 -9.35
N GLN A 222 21.62 2.26 -9.07
CA GLN A 222 22.47 2.55 -7.92
C GLN A 222 23.20 3.89 -8.07
N GLU A 223 23.69 4.21 -9.27
CA GLU A 223 24.30 5.50 -9.57
C GLU A 223 23.30 6.65 -9.45
N HIS A 224 22.09 6.45 -9.98
CA HIS A 224 21.02 7.44 -9.85
C HIS A 224 20.63 7.65 -8.37
N LYS A 225 20.57 6.57 -7.58
CA LYS A 225 20.33 6.65 -6.14
C LYS A 225 21.44 7.46 -5.45
N ALA A 226 22.70 7.13 -5.71
CA ALA A 226 23.85 7.83 -5.13
C ALA A 226 23.84 9.32 -5.47
N LEU A 227 23.52 9.68 -6.74
CA LEU A 227 23.37 11.08 -7.16
C LEU A 227 22.27 11.80 -6.37
N LEU A 228 21.10 11.20 -6.19
CA LEU A 228 20.01 11.80 -5.43
C LEU A 228 20.35 11.96 -3.94
N ASP A 229 21.07 11.00 -3.36
CA ASP A 229 21.52 11.04 -1.96
C ASP A 229 22.55 12.15 -1.74
N GLN A 230 23.48 12.37 -2.69
CA GLN A 230 24.48 13.44 -2.64
C GLN A 230 23.86 14.84 -2.59
N VAL A 231 22.84 15.08 -3.39
CA VAL A 231 22.16 16.41 -3.44
C VAL A 231 21.13 16.61 -2.35
N LYS A 232 20.91 15.62 -1.46
CA LYS A 232 19.92 15.62 -0.38
C LYS A 232 18.48 15.99 -0.81
N LYS A 233 18.21 16.14 -2.09
CA LYS A 233 16.95 16.45 -2.78
C LYS A 233 17.13 16.10 -4.27
N PRO A 234 16.07 15.70 -4.97
CA PRO A 234 14.76 15.21 -4.51
C PRO A 234 14.80 13.74 -4.09
N ARG A 235 13.91 13.31 -3.20
CA ARG A 235 13.77 11.88 -2.85
C ARG A 235 13.48 11.05 -4.10
N ARG A 236 14.02 9.84 -4.17
CA ARG A 236 13.82 8.90 -5.28
C ARG A 236 12.34 8.62 -5.53
N TRP A 237 11.61 8.35 -4.48
CA TRP A 237 10.18 8.15 -4.49
C TRP A 237 9.47 9.11 -3.55
N ILE A 238 8.33 9.63 -3.97
CA ILE A 238 7.40 10.38 -3.13
C ILE A 238 6.00 9.85 -3.35
N LYS A 239 5.13 9.99 -2.37
CA LYS A 239 3.71 9.65 -2.52
C LYS A 239 2.82 10.66 -1.81
N THR A 240 1.56 10.71 -2.22
CA THR A 240 0.50 11.47 -1.55
C THR A 240 -0.13 10.62 -0.45
N ASN A 241 -0.93 11.24 0.40
CA ASN A 241 -1.97 10.60 1.17
C ASN A 241 -3.33 10.90 0.48
N PRO A 242 -4.29 9.98 0.47
CA PRO A 242 -4.23 8.64 1.06
C PRO A 242 -3.27 7.72 0.32
N ALA A 243 -2.75 6.74 1.05
CA ALA A 243 -2.05 5.61 0.45
C ALA A 243 -3.05 4.77 -0.36
N GLY A 244 -2.59 4.18 -1.44
CA GLY A 244 -3.38 3.33 -2.31
C GLY A 244 -2.47 2.40 -3.11
N TRP A 245 -3.05 1.58 -3.94
CA TRP A 245 -2.31 0.73 -4.86
C TRP A 245 -2.24 1.32 -6.28
N PHE A 246 -1.22 1.00 -7.02
CA PHE A 246 -1.18 1.26 -8.45
C PHE A 246 -1.86 0.10 -9.18
N GLY A 247 -3.07 0.35 -9.66
CA GLY A 247 -3.94 -0.67 -10.25
C GLY A 247 -5.26 -0.08 -10.73
N PRO A 248 -6.20 -0.94 -11.13
CA PRO A 248 -7.53 -0.51 -11.53
C PRO A 248 -8.33 0.02 -10.33
N SER A 249 -9.44 0.68 -10.61
CA SER A 249 -10.43 1.03 -9.59
C SER A 249 -11.05 -0.24 -8.97
N LEU A 250 -11.61 -0.10 -7.77
CA LEU A 250 -12.14 -1.22 -6.99
C LEU A 250 -13.21 -2.02 -7.71
N ASP A 251 -14.08 -1.32 -8.46
CA ASP A 251 -15.15 -1.89 -9.28
C ASP A 251 -14.63 -2.62 -10.53
N GLN A 252 -13.42 -2.34 -10.96
CA GLN A 252 -12.78 -2.94 -12.13
C GLN A 252 -11.84 -4.10 -11.81
N LEU A 253 -11.62 -4.41 -10.53
CA LEU A 253 -10.77 -5.53 -10.13
C LEU A 253 -11.35 -6.86 -10.63
N ALA A 254 -10.47 -7.73 -11.11
CA ALA A 254 -10.83 -9.11 -11.41
C ALA A 254 -11.06 -9.92 -10.12
N SER A 255 -11.73 -11.06 -10.23
CA SER A 255 -11.93 -11.98 -9.11
C SER A 255 -10.62 -12.66 -8.64
N HIS A 256 -9.62 -12.70 -9.52
CA HIS A 256 -8.31 -13.28 -9.27
C HIS A 256 -7.25 -12.20 -9.47
N LEU A 257 -6.50 -11.86 -8.40
CA LEU A 257 -5.53 -10.79 -8.42
C LEU A 257 -4.10 -11.33 -8.33
N ILE A 258 -3.19 -10.60 -8.92
CA ILE A 258 -1.75 -10.75 -8.76
C ILE A 258 -1.23 -9.49 -8.09
N LEU A 259 -0.68 -9.61 -6.89
CA LEU A 259 -0.13 -8.50 -6.14
C LEU A 259 1.39 -8.50 -6.27
N VAL A 260 1.93 -7.38 -6.70
CA VAL A 260 3.37 -7.13 -6.80
C VAL A 260 3.75 -5.94 -5.90
N GLU A 261 5.04 -5.81 -5.59
CA GLU A 261 5.50 -4.75 -4.69
C GLU A 261 5.61 -3.39 -5.41
N GLY A 262 6.28 -3.35 -6.56
CA GLY A 262 6.66 -2.13 -7.24
C GLY A 262 5.78 -1.73 -8.42
N ALA A 263 5.73 -0.42 -8.71
CA ALA A 263 5.00 0.09 -9.87
C ALA A 263 5.57 -0.44 -11.21
N PHE A 264 6.90 -0.62 -11.29
CA PHE A 264 7.53 -1.17 -12.49
C PHE A 264 7.29 -2.67 -12.63
N ASP A 265 7.14 -3.42 -11.54
CA ASP A 265 6.76 -4.83 -11.60
C ASP A 265 5.39 -5.00 -12.23
N ARG A 266 4.44 -4.16 -11.81
CA ARG A 266 3.12 -4.13 -12.46
C ARG A 266 3.24 -3.86 -13.95
N LEU A 267 3.96 -2.80 -14.36
CA LEU A 267 4.12 -2.47 -15.78
C LEU A 267 4.79 -3.60 -16.55
N THR A 268 5.74 -4.29 -15.93
CA THR A 268 6.41 -5.48 -16.52
C THR A 268 5.42 -6.61 -16.77
N LEU A 269 4.60 -6.94 -15.80
CA LEU A 269 3.60 -8.00 -15.96
C LEU A 269 2.53 -7.64 -16.99
N LEU A 270 2.14 -6.37 -17.08
CA LEU A 270 1.26 -5.88 -18.14
C LEU A 270 1.93 -5.96 -19.53
N THR A 271 3.23 -5.66 -19.60
CA THR A 271 4.02 -5.82 -20.84
C THR A 271 4.10 -7.29 -21.24
N ALA A 272 4.14 -8.21 -20.29
CA ALA A 272 4.08 -9.66 -20.53
C ALA A 272 2.68 -10.15 -20.96
N GLY A 273 1.66 -9.27 -21.04
CA GLY A 273 0.32 -9.60 -21.51
C GLY A 273 -0.68 -9.95 -20.41
N LEU A 274 -0.32 -9.79 -19.14
CA LEU A 274 -1.27 -9.98 -18.04
C LEU A 274 -2.30 -8.84 -18.00
N SER A 275 -3.52 -9.15 -17.56
CA SER A 275 -4.63 -8.20 -17.58
C SER A 275 -4.41 -7.02 -16.62
N MET A 276 -4.76 -5.80 -17.09
CA MET A 276 -4.78 -4.60 -16.26
C MET A 276 -5.69 -4.72 -15.05
N ARG A 277 -6.73 -5.55 -15.12
CA ARG A 277 -7.72 -5.78 -14.05
C ARG A 277 -7.21 -6.76 -12.99
N GLN A 278 -6.18 -7.55 -13.30
CA GLN A 278 -5.63 -8.58 -12.41
C GLN A 278 -4.39 -8.12 -11.64
N VAL A 279 -3.52 -7.33 -12.28
CA VAL A 279 -2.23 -6.98 -11.69
C VAL A 279 -2.35 -5.68 -10.90
N VAL A 280 -1.93 -5.73 -9.63
CA VAL A 280 -1.97 -4.60 -8.68
C VAL A 280 -0.61 -4.46 -8.00
N ALA A 281 -0.04 -3.26 -8.00
CA ALA A 281 1.19 -2.96 -7.27
C ALA A 281 0.89 -2.24 -5.95
N LEU A 282 1.48 -2.74 -4.87
CA LEU A 282 1.29 -2.21 -3.51
C LEU A 282 2.01 -0.89 -3.28
N VAL A 283 3.08 -0.62 -4.01
CA VAL A 283 3.95 0.58 -3.96
C VAL A 283 4.39 0.93 -2.53
N GLY A 284 4.85 -0.07 -1.79
CA GLY A 284 5.25 0.06 -0.39
C GLY A 284 4.08 0.39 0.54
N THR A 285 2.87 0.03 0.17
CA THR A 285 1.66 0.24 0.95
C THR A 285 1.19 -1.08 1.55
N THR A 286 0.93 -1.09 2.83
CA THR A 286 0.21 -2.19 3.46
C THR A 286 -1.23 -2.16 2.95
N ILE A 287 -1.72 -3.27 2.40
CA ILE A 287 -3.12 -3.39 2.02
C ILE A 287 -3.99 -3.29 3.28
N GLN A 288 -4.91 -2.36 3.27
CA GLN A 288 -6.01 -2.39 4.22
C GLN A 288 -6.99 -3.46 3.72
N LEU A 289 -7.19 -4.51 4.50
CA LEU A 289 -8.02 -5.66 4.13
C LEU A 289 -9.47 -5.27 3.84
N ASP A 290 -9.94 -4.19 4.46
CA ASP A 290 -11.27 -3.61 4.24
C ASP A 290 -11.47 -3.08 2.81
N TRP A 291 -10.39 -2.96 2.04
CA TRP A 291 -10.46 -2.52 0.65
C TRP A 291 -10.72 -3.66 -0.33
N PHE A 292 -10.56 -4.91 0.10
CA PHE A 292 -10.76 -6.03 -0.80
C PHE A 292 -12.24 -6.17 -1.13
N PRO A 293 -12.64 -5.90 -2.37
CA PRO A 293 -14.01 -6.07 -2.80
C PRO A 293 -14.42 -7.54 -2.68
N GLN A 294 -15.71 -7.76 -2.44
CA GLN A 294 -16.27 -9.10 -2.29
C GLN A 294 -16.05 -10.01 -3.49
N GLN A 295 -15.94 -9.42 -4.70
CA GLN A 295 -15.69 -10.18 -5.92
C GLN A 295 -14.29 -10.82 -5.97
N VAL A 296 -13.35 -10.39 -5.15
CA VAL A 296 -12.01 -11.00 -5.13
C VAL A 296 -12.07 -12.35 -4.41
N GLN A 297 -11.85 -13.41 -5.16
CA GLN A 297 -11.90 -14.79 -4.70
C GLN A 297 -10.52 -15.32 -4.36
N SER A 298 -9.51 -14.94 -5.15
CA SER A 298 -8.14 -15.38 -4.93
C SER A 298 -7.12 -14.29 -5.19
N VAL A 299 -5.99 -14.42 -4.50
CA VAL A 299 -4.84 -13.52 -4.61
C VAL A 299 -3.56 -14.33 -4.74
N MET A 300 -2.79 -14.03 -5.78
CA MET A 300 -1.42 -14.49 -5.92
C MET A 300 -0.47 -13.39 -5.42
N LEU A 301 0.36 -13.71 -4.45
CA LEU A 301 1.39 -12.81 -3.93
C LEU A 301 2.70 -13.04 -4.69
N ALA A 302 3.06 -12.10 -5.55
CA ALA A 302 4.25 -12.08 -6.37
C ALA A 302 5.15 -10.90 -5.95
N LEU A 303 5.46 -10.79 -4.65
CA LEU A 303 6.28 -9.73 -4.08
C LEU A 303 7.77 -9.97 -4.39
N ASP A 304 8.63 -9.05 -3.97
CA ASP A 304 10.08 -9.16 -4.18
C ASP A 304 10.61 -10.48 -3.59
N THR A 305 11.62 -11.06 -4.23
CA THR A 305 12.17 -12.36 -3.83
C THR A 305 13.24 -12.28 -2.73
N ASP A 306 13.58 -11.07 -2.28
CA ASP A 306 14.46 -10.87 -1.13
C ASP A 306 13.74 -11.21 0.20
N GLU A 307 14.52 -11.32 1.27
CA GLU A 307 14.00 -11.70 2.60
C GLU A 307 12.86 -10.79 3.08
N ALA A 308 12.97 -9.48 2.82
CA ALA A 308 11.95 -8.51 3.21
C ALA A 308 10.64 -8.71 2.44
N GLY A 309 10.72 -8.95 1.13
CA GLY A 309 9.55 -9.25 0.28
C GLY A 309 8.88 -10.57 0.64
N GLN A 310 9.66 -11.61 0.93
CA GLN A 310 9.13 -12.90 1.37
C GLN A 310 8.42 -12.81 2.72
N GLU A 311 8.99 -12.09 3.68
CA GLU A 311 8.35 -11.86 4.97
C GLU A 311 7.07 -11.01 4.83
N ALA A 312 7.08 -10.00 3.95
CA ALA A 312 5.89 -9.22 3.63
C ALA A 312 4.81 -10.09 2.99
N ALA A 313 5.18 -10.99 2.07
CA ALA A 313 4.26 -11.93 1.44
C ALA A 313 3.62 -12.89 2.47
N ARG A 314 4.42 -13.46 3.38
CA ARG A 314 3.92 -14.33 4.44
C ARG A 314 2.89 -13.62 5.34
N ARG A 315 3.23 -12.43 5.84
CA ARG A 315 2.32 -11.62 6.68
C ARG A 315 1.03 -11.24 5.95
N LEU A 316 1.16 -10.87 4.69
CA LEU A 316 0.00 -10.51 3.88
C LEU A 316 -0.89 -11.72 3.61
N ALA A 317 -0.30 -12.90 3.35
CA ALA A 317 -1.02 -14.14 3.16
C ALA A 317 -1.85 -14.51 4.40
N GLU A 318 -1.25 -14.46 5.59
CA GLU A 318 -1.93 -14.72 6.86
C GLU A 318 -3.15 -13.78 7.05
N ARG A 319 -2.97 -12.49 6.76
CA ARG A 319 -4.04 -11.50 6.89
C ARG A 319 -5.15 -11.70 5.86
N LEU A 320 -4.82 -11.97 4.62
CA LEU A 320 -5.80 -12.21 3.54
C LEU A 320 -6.59 -13.49 3.78
N ALA A 321 -5.94 -14.57 4.24
CA ALA A 321 -6.60 -15.81 4.57
C ALA A 321 -7.73 -15.62 5.60
N GLN A 322 -7.56 -14.70 6.57
CA GLN A 322 -8.59 -14.35 7.55
C GLN A 322 -9.85 -13.72 6.91
N THR A 323 -9.73 -13.17 5.70
CA THR A 323 -10.86 -12.60 4.98
C THR A 323 -11.63 -13.61 4.12
N GLY A 324 -11.18 -14.86 4.08
CA GLY A 324 -11.79 -15.93 3.28
C GLY A 324 -11.40 -15.87 1.79
N VAL A 325 -10.42 -15.05 1.44
CA VAL A 325 -9.80 -15.01 0.10
C VAL A 325 -8.79 -16.16 0.01
N SER A 326 -8.80 -16.91 -1.08
CA SER A 326 -7.77 -17.91 -1.37
C SER A 326 -6.44 -17.21 -1.65
N VAL A 327 -5.36 -17.60 -0.98
CA VAL A 327 -4.06 -16.95 -1.15
C VAL A 327 -3.04 -17.95 -1.64
N HIS A 328 -2.33 -17.57 -2.69
CA HIS A 328 -1.21 -18.32 -3.24
C HIS A 328 0.05 -17.44 -3.19
N VAL A 329 1.06 -17.89 -2.47
CA VAL A 329 2.35 -17.19 -2.39
C VAL A 329 3.28 -17.82 -3.44
N LEU A 330 3.79 -17.02 -4.36
CA LEU A 330 4.83 -17.48 -5.28
C LEU A 330 6.11 -17.77 -4.50
N PRO A 331 6.72 -18.94 -4.69
CA PRO A 331 7.98 -19.24 -4.04
C PRO A 331 9.08 -18.28 -4.52
N PRO A 332 10.08 -17.99 -3.68
CA PRO A 332 11.22 -17.19 -4.09
C PRO A 332 11.92 -17.85 -5.27
N LEU A 333 12.23 -17.06 -6.29
CA LEU A 333 13.00 -17.53 -7.41
C LEU A 333 14.45 -17.68 -6.96
N LEU A 334 14.93 -18.91 -6.91
CA LEU A 334 16.28 -19.24 -6.40
C LEU A 334 17.40 -18.87 -7.39
N ASP A 335 17.08 -18.19 -8.47
CA ASP A 335 18.05 -17.77 -9.46
C ASP A 335 18.59 -16.35 -9.16
N ARG A 336 19.77 -16.05 -9.68
CA ARG A 336 20.48 -14.77 -9.47
C ARG A 336 20.03 -13.64 -10.41
N PHE A 337 18.89 -13.79 -11.08
CA PHE A 337 18.48 -12.91 -12.20
C PHE A 337 17.61 -11.73 -11.82
N GLY A 338 17.60 -11.34 -10.57
CA GLY A 338 16.91 -10.14 -10.09
C GLY A 338 15.98 -10.44 -8.92
N LYS A 339 15.85 -9.45 -8.04
CA LYS A 339 15.01 -9.55 -6.85
C LYS A 339 13.56 -9.16 -7.12
N ASP A 340 13.30 -8.34 -8.14
CA ASP A 340 12.00 -7.89 -8.58
C ASP A 340 11.69 -8.34 -10.03
N TRP A 341 10.41 -8.27 -10.41
CA TRP A 341 9.95 -8.74 -11.73
C TRP A 341 10.48 -7.87 -12.87
N ASN A 342 10.70 -6.58 -12.64
CA ASN A 342 11.23 -5.68 -13.64
C ASN A 342 12.73 -5.95 -13.90
N GLU A 343 13.51 -6.20 -12.86
CA GLU A 343 14.91 -6.57 -12.99
C GLU A 343 15.07 -7.90 -13.72
N ARG A 344 14.27 -8.90 -13.35
CA ARG A 344 14.24 -10.20 -14.00
C ARG A 344 13.88 -10.11 -15.49
N TRP A 345 12.86 -9.32 -15.82
CA TRP A 345 12.48 -9.05 -17.20
C TRP A 345 13.61 -8.44 -18.02
N ARG A 346 14.29 -7.44 -17.48
CA ARG A 346 15.40 -6.75 -18.15
C ARG A 346 16.58 -7.71 -18.39
N THR A 347 16.80 -8.66 -17.50
CA THR A 347 17.92 -9.61 -17.57
C THR A 347 17.62 -10.80 -18.50
N LEU A 348 16.44 -11.37 -18.42
CA LEU A 348 16.09 -12.63 -19.08
C LEU A 348 15.06 -12.48 -20.22
N GLY A 349 14.42 -11.34 -20.34
CA GLY A 349 13.36 -11.09 -21.33
C GLY A 349 12.03 -11.80 -21.01
N LEU A 350 11.06 -11.63 -21.91
CA LEU A 350 9.67 -12.10 -21.78
C LEU A 350 9.51 -13.58 -21.43
N ARG A 351 10.34 -14.41 -22.03
CA ARG A 351 10.22 -15.87 -21.90
C ARG A 351 10.43 -16.37 -20.47
N SER A 352 11.06 -15.57 -19.62
CA SER A 352 11.35 -15.95 -18.22
C SER A 352 10.16 -15.80 -17.28
N LEU A 353 9.23 -14.90 -17.60
CA LEU A 353 8.06 -14.64 -16.75
C LEU A 353 6.91 -15.63 -17.05
N TRP A 354 6.77 -16.04 -18.31
CA TRP A 354 5.66 -16.86 -18.78
C TRP A 354 5.51 -18.21 -18.05
N PRO A 355 6.57 -19.01 -17.83
CA PRO A 355 6.41 -20.26 -17.10
C PRO A 355 5.85 -20.05 -15.70
N VAL A 356 6.38 -19.06 -14.98
CA VAL A 356 5.98 -18.76 -13.60
C VAL A 356 4.50 -18.39 -13.50
N PHE A 357 4.01 -17.55 -14.41
CA PHE A 357 2.62 -17.09 -14.38
C PHE A 357 1.64 -18.00 -15.12
N LYS A 358 2.08 -18.76 -16.12
CA LYS A 358 1.24 -19.70 -16.85
C LYS A 358 0.87 -20.92 -16.01
N GLU A 359 1.80 -21.50 -15.29
CA GLU A 359 1.51 -22.59 -14.36
C GLU A 359 0.60 -22.13 -13.23
N SER A 360 0.82 -20.91 -12.75
CA SER A 360 0.02 -20.30 -11.69
C SER A 360 -1.37 -19.84 -12.19
N THR A 361 -1.51 -19.46 -13.46
CA THR A 361 -2.81 -19.09 -14.05
C THR A 361 -3.63 -20.33 -14.45
N SER A 362 -3.03 -21.51 -14.62
CA SER A 362 -3.79 -22.77 -14.76
C SER A 362 -4.51 -23.18 -13.47
N LEU A 363 -4.09 -22.64 -12.33
CA LEU A 363 -4.79 -22.75 -11.04
C LEU A 363 -5.91 -21.71 -10.89
N LEU A 364 -5.97 -20.73 -11.78
CA LEU A 364 -7.01 -19.72 -11.84
C LEU A 364 -7.96 -20.12 -12.98
N PRO A 365 -9.25 -20.31 -12.75
CA PRO A 365 -10.19 -20.60 -13.82
C PRO A 365 -10.11 -19.49 -14.87
N ILE A 366 -9.86 -19.87 -16.12
CA ILE A 366 -9.86 -18.97 -17.26
C ILE A 366 -11.32 -18.49 -17.39
N ALA A 367 -11.57 -17.21 -17.11
CA ALA A 367 -12.86 -16.56 -17.30
C ALA A 367 -13.02 -16.10 -18.75
#